data_348a417ea962109f75daf64664071a6a
#
_entry.id   348a417ea962109f75daf64664071a6a
#
_cell.length_a   1.000
_cell.length_b   1.000
_cell.length_c   1.000
_cell.angle_alpha   90.00
_cell.angle_beta   90.00
_cell.angle_gamma   90.00
#
_symmetry.space_group_name_H-M   'P 1'
#
loop_
_entity.id
_entity.type
_entity.pdbx_description
1 polymer ?
#
loop_
_entity_poly.entity_id
_entity_poly.type
_entity_poly.pdbx_seq_one_letter_code
_entity_poly.pdbx_strand_id
1 'polypeptide(L)'
;MAELFGFSITRKGAQDSGDTFTVPTPDDGSIEVAGGGFFSSVLDTDGRERTELDLIRRYRDIAQQPECDSAVEDIVNESITSDEFSQSVMVTLDRLPYPEKIKRLIRKEFDSVLSLLEFEQKGHDIFRRWYVDGRIFFHKVIDPKNPKKGVTSLRYIDATKIRKVREVKKEKDQATGVDKIKKIEEYYIYNEKGLHSAGYGGAQQGIRIADDAITYCPSGVIDQNSGKVLSYLHKAIKPVNQLRMIEDALVIYRISRAPERRIFYIDVGNLPKIKAEQYLKDVMNRYRNKLVYDASTGEIRDDRNHMSMLEDFWLPRREGGRGTEITTLPGGSNLGEIDDIQYFQKKLYRSLNVPISRLESESSFSLGRSTDITRDELKFTKFIQKLRKKFVHLFTDVLKTQLLLKGVISLEDWDIMKEHIQYDFLKDGHFAELKEAELLNDRISTLQNIESYIGTFFSKEYVLKHVLRMNDAEIAEMRDQIASEAEKDPMDGGVPNDGGDGIQRYPTDSGGMAVDPEMDAGDRAALAYGMDPNADEGEQQ
;
A
#
# COMPACT_ATOMS: atom_id res chain seq x y z
N MET A 1 -9.06 6.40 -36.56
CA MET A 1 -8.39 5.14 -36.94
C MET A 1 -7.47 4.78 -35.76
N ALA A 2 -7.68 3.63 -35.15
CA ALA A 2 -6.74 3.13 -34.15
C ALA A 2 -5.72 2.25 -34.89
N GLU A 3 -4.46 2.52 -34.70
CA GLU A 3 -3.36 1.69 -35.21
C GLU A 3 -2.85 0.83 -34.06
N LEU A 4 -2.86 -0.48 -34.23
CA LEU A 4 -2.33 -1.42 -33.26
C LEU A 4 -1.10 -2.09 -33.87
N PHE A 5 0.10 -1.84 -33.31
CA PHE A 5 1.38 -2.37 -33.80
C PHE A 5 1.64 -2.16 -35.30
N GLY A 6 1.23 -1.00 -35.85
CA GLY A 6 1.37 -0.69 -37.26
C GLY A 6 0.28 -1.28 -38.17
N PHE A 7 -0.74 -1.93 -37.62
CA PHE A 7 -1.91 -2.38 -38.34
C PHE A 7 -3.06 -1.37 -38.19
N SER A 8 -3.60 -0.84 -39.28
CA SER A 8 -4.75 0.07 -39.23
C SER A 8 -6.04 -0.71 -38.98
N ILE A 9 -6.62 -0.53 -37.79
CA ILE A 9 -7.97 -1.04 -37.50
C ILE A 9 -8.96 0.06 -37.83
N THR A 10 -9.65 -0.07 -38.93
CA THR A 10 -10.65 0.91 -39.39
C THR A 10 -11.98 0.65 -38.70
N ARG A 11 -12.42 1.56 -37.86
CA ARG A 11 -13.75 1.56 -37.25
C ARG A 11 -14.75 1.96 -38.35
N LYS A 12 -15.60 1.03 -38.76
CA LYS A 12 -16.71 1.32 -39.69
C LYS A 12 -17.78 2.07 -38.86
N GLY A 13 -17.87 3.38 -39.01
CA GLY A 13 -18.88 4.19 -38.31
C GLY A 13 -18.42 5.03 -37.11
N ALA A 14 -17.13 5.35 -37.00
CA ALA A 14 -16.73 6.41 -36.12
C ALA A 14 -17.36 7.73 -36.60
N GLN A 15 -18.39 8.19 -35.89
CA GLN A 15 -18.82 9.57 -36.00
C GLN A 15 -17.58 10.43 -35.71
N ASP A 16 -17.23 11.33 -36.60
CA ASP A 16 -16.28 12.38 -36.39
C ASP A 16 -16.61 13.03 -35.04
N SER A 17 -15.69 12.92 -34.10
CA SER A 17 -15.77 13.70 -32.85
C SER A 17 -15.85 15.15 -33.30
N GLY A 18 -17.01 15.75 -33.09
CA GLY A 18 -17.29 17.09 -33.58
C GLY A 18 -16.13 18.04 -33.21
N ASP A 19 -15.84 18.97 -34.12
CA ASP A 19 -14.80 19.98 -34.00
C ASP A 19 -14.77 20.57 -32.59
N THR A 20 -13.78 20.26 -31.80
CA THR A 20 -13.59 20.78 -30.46
C THR A 20 -12.36 21.68 -30.39
N PHE A 21 -12.46 22.76 -29.65
CA PHE A 21 -11.33 23.65 -29.32
C PHE A 21 -10.67 23.28 -27.99
N THR A 22 -11.30 22.38 -27.22
CA THR A 22 -10.86 22.01 -25.89
C THR A 22 -9.96 20.78 -25.96
N VAL A 23 -8.71 20.92 -25.51
CA VAL A 23 -7.79 19.80 -25.35
C VAL A 23 -8.25 18.96 -24.17
N PRO A 24 -8.33 17.62 -24.30
CA PRO A 24 -8.60 16.75 -23.16
C PRO A 24 -7.59 17.01 -22.05
N THR A 25 -8.06 17.19 -20.83
CA THR A 25 -7.19 17.40 -19.66
C THR A 25 -6.23 16.21 -19.52
N PRO A 26 -4.92 16.42 -19.41
CA PRO A 26 -3.97 15.33 -19.24
C PRO A 26 -4.13 14.73 -17.83
N ASP A 27 -4.96 13.72 -17.70
CA ASP A 27 -5.20 12.98 -16.46
C ASP A 27 -4.24 11.79 -16.27
N ASP A 28 -3.41 11.56 -17.26
CA ASP A 28 -2.42 10.48 -17.33
C ASP A 28 -0.96 10.96 -17.18
N GLY A 29 -0.75 12.28 -16.96
CA GLY A 29 0.59 12.87 -16.87
C GLY A 29 1.32 12.98 -18.21
N SER A 30 0.63 12.85 -19.35
CA SER A 30 1.20 13.10 -20.67
C SER A 30 1.62 14.55 -20.81
N ILE A 31 2.76 14.78 -21.49
CA ILE A 31 3.21 16.13 -21.80
C ILE A 31 2.57 16.55 -23.11
N GLU A 32 1.83 17.65 -23.06
CA GLU A 32 1.21 18.25 -24.24
C GLU A 32 2.22 19.05 -25.04
N VAL A 33 2.27 18.78 -26.34
CA VAL A 33 3.12 19.48 -27.30
C VAL A 33 2.28 20.01 -28.44
N ALA A 34 2.48 21.28 -28.79
CA ALA A 34 1.85 21.86 -29.95
C ALA A 34 2.46 21.28 -31.24
N GLY A 35 1.63 20.71 -32.12
CA GLY A 35 2.06 20.10 -33.38
C GLY A 35 2.75 21.12 -34.29
N GLY A 36 3.90 20.72 -34.84
CA GLY A 36 4.70 21.53 -35.77
C GLY A 36 6.07 21.98 -35.25
N GLY A 37 6.36 21.74 -33.99
CA GLY A 37 7.68 22.00 -33.41
C GLY A 37 8.64 20.84 -33.61
N PHE A 38 9.86 21.17 -34.01
CA PHE A 38 10.97 20.24 -34.05
C PHE A 38 11.16 19.56 -32.68
N PHE A 39 11.55 18.30 -32.66
CA PHE A 39 11.74 17.47 -31.44
C PHE A 39 12.53 18.15 -30.30
N SER A 40 13.31 19.20 -30.63
CA SER A 40 14.11 19.96 -29.68
C SER A 40 13.31 20.99 -28.86
N SER A 41 12.19 21.51 -29.38
CA SER A 41 11.38 22.48 -28.64
C SER A 41 10.44 21.84 -27.61
N VAL A 42 10.18 20.54 -27.75
CA VAL A 42 9.40 19.74 -26.78
C VAL A 42 10.13 19.57 -25.46
N LEU A 43 11.46 19.58 -25.55
CA LEU A 43 12.36 19.32 -24.43
C LEU A 43 12.75 20.59 -23.67
N ASP A 44 12.43 21.78 -24.22
CA ASP A 44 12.76 23.06 -23.60
C ASP A 44 11.75 23.49 -22.52
N THR A 45 10.84 22.62 -22.15
CA THR A 45 10.18 22.70 -20.85
C THR A 45 11.10 22.19 -19.73
N ASP A 46 12.38 22.53 -19.83
CA ASP A 46 13.50 22.09 -18.98
C ASP A 46 13.17 22.10 -17.46
N GLY A 47 12.36 23.03 -17.01
CA GLY A 47 11.93 23.08 -15.61
C GLY A 47 10.95 21.98 -15.20
N ARG A 48 10.10 21.49 -16.12
CA ARG A 48 9.11 20.43 -15.79
C ARG A 48 9.75 19.05 -15.77
N GLU A 49 10.67 18.79 -16.67
CA GLU A 49 11.33 17.48 -16.77
C GLU A 49 12.22 17.19 -15.57
N ARG A 50 13.11 18.11 -15.25
CA ARG A 50 14.00 17.99 -14.09
C ARG A 50 13.20 17.73 -12.81
N THR A 51 12.13 18.47 -12.60
CA THR A 51 11.30 18.29 -11.40
C THR A 51 10.61 16.94 -11.32
N GLU A 52 10.22 16.33 -12.45
CA GLU A 52 9.55 15.03 -12.43
C GLU A 52 10.51 13.88 -12.12
N LEU A 53 11.67 13.86 -12.77
CA LEU A 53 12.72 12.89 -12.51
C LEU A 53 13.31 13.04 -11.10
N ASP A 54 13.49 14.27 -10.65
CA ASP A 54 13.96 14.55 -9.30
C ASP A 54 12.93 14.11 -8.25
N LEU A 55 11.63 14.24 -8.55
CA LEU A 55 10.59 13.71 -7.69
C LEU A 55 10.63 12.17 -7.60
N ILE A 56 10.79 11.46 -8.72
CA ILE A 56 10.91 9.99 -8.72
C ILE A 56 12.13 9.55 -7.88
N ARG A 57 13.28 10.21 -8.04
CA ARG A 57 14.47 9.93 -7.24
C ARG A 57 14.21 10.16 -5.75
N ARG A 58 13.61 11.29 -5.40
CA ARG A 58 13.24 11.58 -4.01
C ARG A 58 12.27 10.57 -3.43
N TYR A 59 11.30 10.07 -4.20
CA TYR A 59 10.41 9.02 -3.74
C TYR A 59 11.16 7.72 -3.45
N ARG A 60 12.11 7.35 -4.30
CA ARG A 60 12.96 6.18 -4.10
C ARG A 60 13.87 6.33 -2.88
N ASP A 61 14.46 7.51 -2.68
CA ASP A 61 15.27 7.82 -1.49
C ASP A 61 14.45 7.75 -0.19
N ILE A 62 13.24 8.29 -0.22
CA ILE A 62 12.33 8.26 0.94
C ILE A 62 11.83 6.85 1.23
N ALA A 63 11.56 6.05 0.19
CA ALA A 63 11.14 4.66 0.35
C ALA A 63 12.22 3.75 0.95
N GLN A 64 13.49 4.20 1.02
CA GLN A 64 14.58 3.49 1.68
C GLN A 64 14.72 3.85 3.17
N GLN A 65 13.99 4.85 3.67
CA GLN A 65 14.01 5.18 5.09
C GLN A 65 13.24 4.11 5.87
N PRO A 66 13.77 3.61 7.01
CA PRO A 66 13.22 2.44 7.70
C PRO A 66 11.72 2.54 8.01
N GLU A 67 11.26 3.67 8.56
CA GLU A 67 9.86 3.84 8.91
C GLU A 67 8.95 3.93 7.68
N CYS A 68 9.46 4.52 6.60
CA CYS A 68 8.73 4.61 5.36
C CYS A 68 8.72 3.27 4.62
N ASP A 69 9.82 2.54 4.66
CA ASP A 69 9.97 1.21 4.07
C ASP A 69 9.01 0.22 4.71
N SER A 70 8.99 0.15 6.04
CA SER A 70 8.05 -0.68 6.80
C SER A 70 6.59 -0.36 6.47
N ALA A 71 6.23 0.93 6.42
CA ALA A 71 4.87 1.33 6.07
C ALA A 71 4.50 0.99 4.61
N VAL A 72 5.45 1.09 3.68
CA VAL A 72 5.25 0.69 2.28
C VAL A 72 5.11 -0.83 2.17
N GLU A 73 5.88 -1.58 2.94
CA GLU A 73 5.82 -3.05 2.98
C GLU A 73 4.46 -3.53 3.50
N ASP A 74 3.94 -2.93 4.56
CA ASP A 74 2.57 -3.19 5.04
C ASP A 74 1.52 -2.98 3.94
N ILE A 75 1.63 -1.87 3.20
CA ILE A 75 0.71 -1.57 2.09
C ILE A 75 0.83 -2.57 0.96
N VAL A 76 2.04 -2.98 0.61
CA VAL A 76 2.31 -3.93 -0.48
C VAL A 76 1.79 -5.32 -0.10
N ASN A 77 2.10 -5.80 1.09
CA ASN A 77 1.67 -7.10 1.61
C ASN A 77 0.15 -7.20 1.69
N GLU A 78 -0.51 -6.16 2.17
CA GLU A 78 -1.98 -6.09 2.19
C GLU A 78 -2.59 -5.97 0.78
N SER A 79 -1.88 -5.34 -0.17
CA SER A 79 -2.37 -5.15 -1.53
C SER A 79 -2.26 -6.40 -2.39
N ILE A 80 -1.16 -7.13 -2.25
CA ILE A 80 -0.86 -8.35 -2.99
C ILE A 80 -0.63 -9.45 -1.97
N THR A 81 -1.65 -10.23 -1.74
CA THR A 81 -1.58 -11.41 -0.88
C THR A 81 -1.21 -12.62 -1.75
N SER A 82 -0.22 -13.37 -1.36
CA SER A 82 0.16 -14.64 -1.97
C SER A 82 -0.18 -15.79 -1.03
N ASP A 83 -0.81 -16.82 -1.57
CA ASP A 83 -1.10 -18.06 -0.87
C ASP A 83 -0.54 -19.23 -1.71
N GLU A 84 -0.09 -20.29 -1.06
CA GLU A 84 0.47 -21.46 -1.74
C GLU A 84 -0.56 -22.19 -2.62
N PHE A 85 -1.84 -22.04 -2.33
CA PHE A 85 -2.92 -22.79 -2.98
C PHE A 85 -3.77 -21.95 -3.92
N SER A 86 -3.67 -20.62 -3.89
CA SER A 86 -4.58 -19.72 -4.61
C SER A 86 -3.80 -18.68 -5.43
N GLN A 87 -4.32 -18.36 -6.61
CA GLN A 87 -3.76 -17.27 -7.40
C GLN A 87 -3.98 -15.92 -6.71
N SER A 88 -2.96 -15.06 -6.71
CA SER A 88 -3.04 -13.72 -6.09
C SER A 88 -4.12 -12.82 -6.69
N VAL A 89 -4.47 -13.03 -7.96
CA VAL A 89 -5.52 -12.26 -8.69
C VAL A 89 -6.30 -13.17 -9.60
N MET A 90 -7.63 -13.10 -9.51
CA MET A 90 -8.55 -13.83 -10.39
C MET A 90 -9.45 -12.87 -11.18
N VAL A 91 -9.99 -13.34 -12.31
CA VAL A 91 -10.96 -12.59 -13.11
C VAL A 91 -12.35 -13.17 -12.90
N THR A 92 -13.27 -12.33 -12.41
CA THR A 92 -14.69 -12.62 -12.28
C THR A 92 -15.46 -12.04 -13.46
N LEU A 93 -16.18 -12.89 -14.17
CA LEU A 93 -16.89 -12.58 -15.42
C LEU A 93 -18.40 -12.84 -15.32
N ASP A 94 -18.96 -12.87 -14.11
CA ASP A 94 -20.35 -13.26 -13.87
C ASP A 94 -21.34 -12.28 -14.52
N ARG A 95 -20.98 -10.98 -14.50
CA ARG A 95 -21.80 -9.91 -15.11
C ARG A 95 -21.66 -9.79 -16.61
N LEU A 96 -20.79 -10.60 -17.23
CA LEU A 96 -20.53 -10.51 -18.67
C LEU A 96 -21.62 -11.27 -19.46
N PRO A 97 -22.38 -10.63 -20.37
CA PRO A 97 -23.46 -11.26 -21.12
C PRO A 97 -22.95 -12.07 -22.34
N TYR A 98 -21.92 -12.90 -22.13
CA TYR A 98 -21.34 -13.76 -23.17
C TYR A 98 -21.41 -15.23 -22.81
N PRO A 99 -21.38 -16.15 -23.82
CA PRO A 99 -21.38 -17.58 -23.59
C PRO A 99 -20.18 -18.03 -22.72
N GLU A 100 -20.38 -19.08 -21.92
CA GLU A 100 -19.37 -19.59 -21.01
C GLU A 100 -18.05 -20.01 -21.71
N LYS A 101 -18.15 -20.41 -22.97
CA LYS A 101 -16.97 -20.72 -23.80
C LYS A 101 -16.04 -19.52 -23.96
N ILE A 102 -16.59 -18.32 -24.17
CA ILE A 102 -15.82 -17.09 -24.28
C ILE A 102 -15.24 -16.70 -22.90
N LYS A 103 -16.04 -16.81 -21.85
CA LYS A 103 -15.58 -16.54 -20.47
C LYS A 103 -14.39 -17.42 -20.08
N ARG A 104 -14.44 -18.71 -20.37
CA ARG A 104 -13.30 -19.64 -20.14
C ARG A 104 -12.06 -19.23 -20.91
N LEU A 105 -12.23 -18.74 -22.13
CA LEU A 105 -11.13 -18.31 -22.97
C LEU A 105 -10.49 -17.04 -22.41
N ILE A 106 -11.29 -16.10 -21.92
CA ILE A 106 -10.81 -14.87 -21.27
C ILE A 106 -10.04 -15.21 -19.99
N ARG A 107 -10.55 -16.11 -19.13
CA ARG A 107 -9.85 -16.58 -17.92
C ARG A 107 -8.49 -17.18 -18.30
N LYS A 108 -8.45 -18.09 -19.28
CA LYS A 108 -7.19 -18.69 -19.76
C LYS A 108 -6.18 -17.67 -20.28
N GLU A 109 -6.65 -16.65 -21.01
CA GLU A 109 -5.77 -15.60 -21.50
C GLU A 109 -5.28 -14.68 -20.37
N PHE A 110 -6.09 -14.48 -19.34
CA PHE A 110 -5.68 -13.76 -18.15
C PHE A 110 -4.61 -14.53 -17.37
N ASP A 111 -4.75 -15.85 -17.20
CA ASP A 111 -3.71 -16.70 -16.59
C ASP A 111 -2.39 -16.60 -17.38
N SER A 112 -2.48 -16.53 -18.71
CA SER A 112 -1.30 -16.28 -19.56
C SER A 112 -0.67 -14.91 -19.29
N VAL A 113 -1.47 -13.87 -19.05
CA VAL A 113 -0.98 -12.52 -18.71
C VAL A 113 -0.29 -12.52 -17.36
N LEU A 114 -0.84 -13.19 -16.35
CA LEU A 114 -0.19 -13.33 -15.04
C LEU A 114 1.13 -14.08 -15.14
N SER A 115 1.18 -15.14 -15.95
CA SER A 115 2.41 -15.89 -16.22
C SER A 115 3.47 -15.04 -16.94
N LEU A 116 3.07 -14.19 -17.92
CA LEU A 116 3.99 -13.28 -18.62
C LEU A 116 4.57 -12.19 -17.70
N LEU A 117 3.83 -11.79 -16.67
CA LEU A 117 4.28 -10.86 -15.63
C LEU A 117 5.10 -11.57 -14.55
N GLU A 118 5.09 -12.92 -14.53
CA GLU A 118 5.58 -13.72 -13.39
C GLU A 118 4.98 -13.19 -12.07
N PHE A 119 3.68 -12.90 -12.10
CA PHE A 119 3.03 -12.08 -11.08
C PHE A 119 3.04 -12.74 -9.70
N GLU A 120 2.99 -14.04 -9.61
CA GLU A 120 3.05 -14.79 -8.35
C GLU A 120 4.39 -14.60 -7.61
N GLN A 121 5.49 -14.46 -8.37
CA GLN A 121 6.81 -14.26 -7.80
C GLN A 121 7.19 -12.79 -7.67
N LYS A 122 6.80 -11.98 -8.67
CA LYS A 122 7.23 -10.57 -8.81
C LYS A 122 6.12 -9.56 -8.48
N GLY A 123 4.92 -10.03 -8.13
CA GLY A 123 3.75 -9.17 -7.92
C GLY A 123 3.99 -8.10 -6.86
N HIS A 124 4.63 -8.46 -5.74
CA HIS A 124 5.00 -7.53 -4.68
C HIS A 124 5.97 -6.46 -5.19
N ASP A 125 7.02 -6.86 -5.92
CA ASP A 125 8.00 -5.92 -6.48
C ASP A 125 7.37 -4.98 -7.52
N ILE A 126 6.50 -5.51 -8.38
CA ILE A 126 5.80 -4.73 -9.41
C ILE A 126 4.89 -3.69 -8.74
N PHE A 127 4.13 -4.11 -7.75
CA PHE A 127 3.23 -3.22 -7.01
C PHE A 127 4.02 -2.17 -6.20
N ARG A 128 5.10 -2.58 -5.53
CA ARG A 128 6.00 -1.67 -4.80
C ARG A 128 6.57 -0.58 -5.72
N ARG A 129 7.09 -0.96 -6.89
CA ARG A 129 7.60 0.00 -7.88
C ARG A 129 6.53 0.96 -8.35
N TRP A 130 5.34 0.45 -8.66
CA TRP A 130 4.21 1.30 -9.03
C TRP A 130 3.80 2.27 -7.93
N TYR A 131 3.77 1.81 -6.68
CA TYR A 131 3.42 2.64 -5.53
C TYR A 131 4.45 3.73 -5.27
N VAL A 132 5.74 3.37 -5.31
CA VAL A 132 6.87 4.28 -5.04
C VAL A 132 7.05 5.30 -6.17
N ASP A 133 7.12 4.86 -7.43
CA ASP A 133 7.35 5.75 -8.56
C ASP A 133 6.09 6.50 -9.00
N GLY A 134 4.90 6.05 -8.56
CA GLY A 134 3.60 6.57 -8.97
C GLY A 134 3.20 6.20 -10.39
N ARG A 135 3.98 5.36 -11.07
CA ARG A 135 3.76 4.89 -12.43
C ARG A 135 4.58 3.66 -12.72
N ILE A 136 4.11 2.84 -13.66
CA ILE A 136 4.87 1.69 -14.14
C ILE A 136 4.67 1.52 -15.65
N PHE A 137 5.72 1.07 -16.34
CA PHE A 137 5.74 0.87 -17.77
C PHE A 137 6.22 -0.52 -18.11
N PHE A 138 5.51 -1.17 -19.04
CA PHE A 138 5.94 -2.43 -19.61
C PHE A 138 5.87 -2.34 -21.14
N HIS A 139 6.92 -2.79 -21.81
CA HIS A 139 6.95 -2.97 -23.26
C HIS A 139 6.35 -4.32 -23.62
N LYS A 140 5.30 -4.29 -24.43
CA LYS A 140 4.64 -5.48 -24.98
C LYS A 140 5.42 -5.98 -26.20
N VAL A 141 6.10 -7.10 -26.06
CA VAL A 141 6.84 -7.72 -27.17
C VAL A 141 5.93 -8.71 -27.87
N ILE A 142 5.76 -8.53 -29.18
CA ILE A 142 4.98 -9.41 -30.06
C ILE A 142 5.87 -9.98 -31.16
N ASP A 143 5.49 -11.14 -31.69
CA ASP A 143 6.14 -11.71 -32.87
C ASP A 143 5.55 -11.09 -34.15
N PRO A 144 6.32 -10.27 -34.91
CA PRO A 144 5.82 -9.63 -36.11
C PRO A 144 5.38 -10.63 -37.21
N LYS A 145 5.97 -11.84 -37.19
CA LYS A 145 5.64 -12.89 -38.18
C LYS A 145 4.34 -13.61 -37.84
N ASN A 146 4.02 -13.71 -36.55
CA ASN A 146 2.83 -14.42 -36.06
C ASN A 146 2.09 -13.61 -34.97
N PRO A 147 1.44 -12.49 -35.29
CA PRO A 147 0.74 -11.65 -34.30
C PRO A 147 -0.34 -12.41 -33.52
N LYS A 148 -0.93 -13.44 -34.11
CA LYS A 148 -1.97 -14.29 -33.47
C LYS A 148 -1.47 -15.09 -32.27
N LYS A 149 -0.16 -15.19 -32.05
CA LYS A 149 0.37 -15.76 -30.79
C LYS A 149 0.06 -14.88 -29.56
N GLY A 150 -0.25 -13.61 -29.80
CA GLY A 150 -0.44 -12.63 -28.75
C GLY A 150 0.87 -12.02 -28.27
N VAL A 151 0.87 -11.50 -27.05
CA VAL A 151 2.05 -10.95 -26.39
C VAL A 151 2.98 -12.10 -26.00
N THR A 152 4.25 -12.01 -26.38
CA THR A 152 5.25 -13.07 -26.13
C THR A 152 6.02 -12.83 -24.84
N SER A 153 6.30 -11.56 -24.52
CA SER A 153 6.95 -11.17 -23.27
C SER A 153 6.60 -9.74 -22.88
N LEU A 154 6.65 -9.46 -21.59
CA LEU A 154 6.48 -8.12 -21.03
C LEU A 154 7.81 -7.69 -20.39
N ARG A 155 8.36 -6.57 -20.87
CA ARG A 155 9.65 -6.06 -20.39
C ARG A 155 9.42 -4.78 -19.59
N TYR A 156 9.83 -4.79 -18.34
CA TYR A 156 9.77 -3.61 -17.49
C TYR A 156 10.68 -2.50 -18.04
N ILE A 157 10.20 -1.27 -18.02
CA ILE A 157 10.95 -0.06 -18.36
C ILE A 157 10.96 0.87 -17.14
N ASP A 158 12.16 1.33 -16.76
CA ASP A 158 12.31 2.28 -15.67
C ASP A 158 11.60 3.61 -15.99
N ALA A 159 10.82 4.13 -15.04
CA ALA A 159 10.08 5.38 -15.18
C ALA A 159 10.97 6.61 -15.47
N THR A 160 12.27 6.53 -15.18
CA THR A 160 13.25 7.59 -15.48
C THR A 160 13.72 7.60 -16.93
N LYS A 161 13.42 6.53 -17.69
CA LYS A 161 13.91 6.35 -19.08
C LYS A 161 12.83 6.54 -20.13
N ILE A 162 11.58 6.60 -19.74
CA ILE A 162 10.42 6.67 -20.65
C ILE A 162 9.46 7.76 -20.23
N ARG A 163 8.78 8.35 -21.23
CA ARG A 163 7.81 9.40 -21.03
C ARG A 163 6.70 9.30 -22.07
N LYS A 164 5.45 9.60 -21.65
CA LYS A 164 4.31 9.74 -22.54
C LYS A 164 4.20 11.18 -23.06
N VAL A 165 4.05 11.32 -24.37
CA VAL A 165 3.90 12.62 -25.06
C VAL A 165 2.61 12.61 -25.84
N ARG A 166 1.86 13.70 -25.74
CA ARG A 166 0.64 13.95 -26.49
C ARG A 166 0.88 15.14 -27.42
N GLU A 167 0.90 14.90 -28.71
CA GLU A 167 1.06 15.91 -29.73
C GLU A 167 -0.31 16.36 -30.23
N VAL A 168 -0.65 17.63 -30.01
CA VAL A 168 -1.92 18.21 -30.43
C VAL A 168 -1.70 19.06 -31.68
N LYS A 169 -2.24 18.60 -32.82
CA LYS A 169 -2.20 19.36 -34.08
C LYS A 169 -3.45 20.24 -34.16
N LYS A 170 -3.25 21.56 -34.14
CA LYS A 170 -4.31 22.56 -34.26
C LYS A 170 -4.35 23.09 -35.69
N GLU A 171 -5.53 23.37 -36.20
CA GLU A 171 -5.75 24.04 -37.48
C GLU A 171 -6.68 25.25 -37.28
N LYS A 172 -6.30 26.40 -37.84
CA LYS A 172 -7.15 27.59 -37.77
C LYS A 172 -8.33 27.44 -38.71
N ASP A 173 -9.53 27.57 -38.17
CA ASP A 173 -10.72 27.68 -38.97
C ASP A 173 -10.75 29.02 -39.70
N GLN A 174 -10.76 29.01 -41.04
CA GLN A 174 -10.70 30.23 -41.85
C GLN A 174 -11.95 31.11 -41.69
N ALA A 175 -13.09 30.51 -41.27
CA ALA A 175 -14.35 31.23 -41.11
C ALA A 175 -14.47 31.93 -39.74
N THR A 176 -14.01 31.28 -38.68
CA THR A 176 -14.17 31.76 -37.29
C THR A 176 -12.89 32.25 -36.65
N GLY A 177 -11.72 31.99 -37.25
CA GLY A 177 -10.41 32.34 -36.71
C GLY A 177 -10.02 31.55 -35.45
N VAL A 178 -10.83 30.61 -35.01
CA VAL A 178 -10.62 29.79 -33.82
C VAL A 178 -9.75 28.58 -34.18
N ASP A 179 -8.78 28.25 -33.29
CA ASP A 179 -7.95 27.07 -33.43
C ASP A 179 -8.76 25.81 -33.07
N LYS A 180 -9.04 24.98 -34.06
CA LYS A 180 -9.69 23.66 -33.88
C LYS A 180 -8.66 22.55 -33.79
N ILE A 181 -8.90 21.55 -32.96
CA ILE A 181 -8.04 20.36 -32.85
C ILE A 181 -8.32 19.45 -34.03
N LYS A 182 -7.31 19.24 -34.87
CA LYS A 182 -7.39 18.35 -36.03
C LYS A 182 -7.05 16.91 -35.70
N LYS A 183 -5.98 16.70 -34.94
CA LYS A 183 -5.49 15.37 -34.59
C LYS A 183 -4.76 15.40 -33.26
N ILE A 184 -4.97 14.37 -32.45
CA ILE A 184 -4.19 14.11 -31.23
C ILE A 184 -3.40 12.83 -31.48
N GLU A 185 -2.08 12.90 -31.39
CA GLU A 185 -1.18 11.75 -31.49
C GLU A 185 -0.54 11.50 -30.13
N GLU A 186 -0.66 10.29 -29.60
CA GLU A 186 -0.04 9.85 -28.37
C GLU A 186 1.09 8.87 -28.70
N TYR A 187 2.25 9.06 -28.07
CA TYR A 187 3.39 8.19 -28.24
C TYR A 187 4.32 8.30 -27.03
N TYR A 188 5.23 7.33 -26.91
CA TYR A 188 6.27 7.34 -25.88
C TYR A 188 7.61 7.68 -26.47
N ILE A 189 8.43 8.37 -25.65
CA ILE A 189 9.84 8.63 -25.95
C ILE A 189 10.66 7.84 -24.94
N TYR A 190 11.53 6.97 -25.43
CA TYR A 190 12.43 6.16 -24.63
C TYR A 190 13.88 6.57 -24.87
N ASN A 191 14.67 6.74 -23.78
CA ASN A 191 16.09 6.98 -23.83
C ASN A 191 16.80 6.03 -22.86
N GLU A 192 17.70 5.20 -23.37
CA GLU A 192 18.42 4.21 -22.59
C GLU A 192 19.30 4.82 -21.48
N LYS A 193 19.90 6.00 -21.74
CA LYS A 193 20.75 6.74 -20.78
C LYS A 193 19.94 7.56 -19.76
N GLY A 194 18.62 7.52 -19.83
CA GLY A 194 17.72 8.36 -19.04
C GLY A 194 17.44 9.71 -19.72
N LEU A 195 16.33 10.33 -19.35
CA LEU A 195 15.85 11.56 -19.95
C LEU A 195 16.73 12.80 -19.60
N HIS A 196 17.61 12.69 -18.61
CA HIS A 196 18.56 13.74 -18.20
C HIS A 196 19.83 13.84 -19.04
N SER A 197 20.06 12.95 -19.97
CA SER A 197 21.33 12.87 -20.70
C SER A 197 21.48 13.86 -21.87
N ALA A 198 20.68 14.92 -21.91
CA ALA A 198 20.88 16.00 -22.87
C ALA A 198 22.04 16.90 -22.40
N GLY A 199 23.26 16.56 -22.80
CA GLY A 199 24.35 17.51 -22.76
C GLY A 199 24.06 18.70 -23.69
N TYR A 200 24.55 19.85 -23.32
CA TYR A 200 24.54 21.06 -24.13
C TYR A 200 24.88 20.75 -25.60
N GLY A 201 23.91 20.86 -26.51
CA GLY A 201 24.14 20.84 -27.95
C GLY A 201 23.90 19.53 -28.71
N GLY A 202 23.42 18.45 -28.09
CA GLY A 202 23.07 17.21 -28.78
C GLY A 202 21.55 17.02 -28.86
N ALA A 203 21.01 16.85 -30.09
CA ALA A 203 19.63 16.40 -30.27
C ALA A 203 19.43 15.10 -29.46
N GLN A 204 18.49 15.09 -28.52
CA GLN A 204 18.14 13.88 -27.78
C GLN A 204 17.58 12.86 -28.77
N GLN A 205 18.37 11.87 -29.10
CA GLN A 205 17.93 10.71 -29.88
C GLN A 205 17.13 9.78 -28.96
N GLY A 206 15.91 10.18 -28.61
CA GLY A 206 14.96 9.25 -28.00
C GLY A 206 14.29 8.41 -29.07
N ILE A 207 14.07 7.14 -28.78
CA ILE A 207 13.30 6.24 -29.65
C ILE A 207 11.83 6.56 -29.45
N ARG A 208 11.12 6.93 -30.52
CA ARG A 208 9.65 7.07 -30.51
C ARG A 208 9.01 5.69 -30.56
N ILE A 209 8.16 5.39 -29.60
CA ILE A 209 7.43 4.13 -29.48
C ILE A 209 5.95 4.43 -29.56
N ALA A 210 5.19 3.62 -30.30
CA ALA A 210 3.76 3.76 -30.41
C ALA A 210 3.06 3.50 -29.07
N ASP A 211 1.93 4.16 -28.84
CA ASP A 211 1.18 4.08 -27.58
C ASP A 211 0.73 2.65 -27.28
N ASP A 212 0.34 1.90 -28.29
CA ASP A 212 -0.12 0.51 -28.18
C ASP A 212 0.98 -0.51 -27.81
N ALA A 213 2.25 -0.17 -28.03
CA ALA A 213 3.38 -1.04 -27.70
C ALA A 213 3.79 -0.99 -26.22
N ILE A 214 3.29 -0.01 -25.49
CA ILE A 214 3.61 0.17 -24.07
C ILE A 214 2.33 0.01 -23.24
N THR A 215 2.44 -0.75 -22.15
CA THR A 215 1.45 -0.73 -21.07
C THR A 215 1.88 0.28 -20.03
N TYR A 216 1.04 1.26 -19.78
CA TYR A 216 1.26 2.33 -18.83
C TYR A 216 0.20 2.33 -17.74
N CYS A 217 0.61 2.25 -16.49
CA CYS A 217 -0.29 2.32 -15.34
C CYS A 217 0.14 3.47 -14.42
N PRO A 218 -0.57 4.62 -14.46
CA PRO A 218 -0.33 5.73 -13.53
C PRO A 218 -1.00 5.48 -12.17
N SER A 219 -0.51 6.15 -11.12
CA SER A 219 -1.11 6.12 -9.78
C SER A 219 -2.54 6.69 -9.73
N GLY A 220 -2.87 7.55 -10.69
CA GLY A 220 -4.10 8.33 -10.69
C GLY A 220 -4.12 9.46 -9.65
N VAL A 221 -2.97 9.78 -9.07
CA VAL A 221 -2.77 10.99 -8.25
C VAL A 221 -2.08 12.03 -9.12
N ILE A 222 -2.78 13.12 -9.41
CA ILE A 222 -2.32 14.16 -10.34
C ILE A 222 -2.25 15.48 -9.60
N ASP A 223 -1.18 16.21 -9.81
CA ASP A 223 -1.09 17.60 -9.40
C ASP A 223 -1.95 18.47 -10.33
N GLN A 224 -2.99 19.05 -9.79
CA GLN A 224 -3.95 19.87 -10.56
C GLN A 224 -3.31 21.08 -11.22
N ASN A 225 -2.22 21.61 -10.66
CA ASN A 225 -1.57 22.81 -11.20
C ASN A 225 -0.61 22.49 -12.35
N SER A 226 0.13 21.38 -12.23
CA SER A 226 1.17 21.02 -13.20
C SER A 226 0.79 19.87 -14.14
N GLY A 227 -0.32 19.16 -13.86
CA GLY A 227 -0.73 17.97 -14.61
C GLY A 227 0.21 16.77 -14.46
N LYS A 228 1.12 16.81 -13.49
CA LYS A 228 2.09 15.73 -13.26
C LYS A 228 1.49 14.58 -12.46
N VAL A 229 1.85 13.37 -12.80
CA VAL A 229 1.54 12.19 -11.98
C VAL A 229 2.43 12.19 -10.75
N LEU A 230 1.81 12.10 -9.58
CA LEU A 230 2.49 12.02 -8.28
C LEU A 230 2.46 10.59 -7.75
N SER A 231 3.49 10.25 -6.97
CA SER A 231 3.50 9.03 -6.16
C SER A 231 2.57 9.18 -4.95
N TYR A 232 2.13 8.05 -4.41
CA TYR A 232 1.45 8.00 -3.11
C TYR A 232 2.36 8.47 -1.98
N LEU A 233 3.69 8.36 -2.15
CA LEU A 233 4.70 8.86 -1.21
C LEU A 233 4.85 10.40 -1.21
N HIS A 234 4.22 11.12 -2.14
CA HIS A 234 4.40 12.56 -2.24
C HIS A 234 4.08 13.30 -0.92
N LYS A 235 3.02 12.86 -0.23
CA LYS A 235 2.61 13.43 1.06
C LYS A 235 3.58 13.10 2.20
N ALA A 236 4.37 12.05 2.07
CA ALA A 236 5.33 11.60 3.07
C ALA A 236 6.67 12.37 3.01
N ILE A 237 6.99 13.06 1.91
CA ILE A 237 8.26 13.79 1.73
C ILE A 237 8.56 14.71 2.92
N LYS A 238 7.60 15.53 3.29
CA LYS A 238 7.80 16.52 4.37
C LYS A 238 7.90 15.85 5.74
N PRO A 239 6.98 14.94 6.14
CA PRO A 239 7.08 14.23 7.40
C PRO A 239 8.38 13.44 7.57
N VAL A 240 8.83 12.70 6.56
CA VAL A 240 10.09 11.93 6.60
C VAL A 240 11.29 12.83 6.83
N ASN A 241 11.42 13.91 6.06
CA ASN A 241 12.54 14.85 6.22
C ASN A 241 12.53 15.51 7.61
N GLN A 242 11.34 15.82 8.14
CA GLN A 242 11.19 16.40 9.47
C GLN A 242 11.57 15.39 10.56
N LEU A 243 11.13 14.13 10.44
CA LEU A 243 11.46 13.06 11.37
C LEU A 243 12.97 12.86 11.43
N ARG A 244 13.62 12.68 10.30
CA ARG A 244 15.08 12.52 10.19
C ARG A 244 15.84 13.69 10.83
N MET A 245 15.43 14.93 10.54
CA MET A 245 16.07 16.09 11.15
C MET A 245 15.98 16.11 12.68
N ILE A 246 14.83 15.67 13.23
CA ILE A 246 14.64 15.66 14.70
C ILE A 246 15.42 14.51 15.32
N GLU A 247 15.46 13.34 14.69
CA GLU A 247 16.26 12.21 15.14
C GLU A 247 17.75 12.55 15.17
N ASP A 248 18.29 13.12 14.09
CA ASP A 248 19.68 13.59 14.03
C ASP A 248 19.94 14.66 15.10
N ALA A 249 19.04 15.63 15.26
CA ALA A 249 19.15 16.67 16.26
C ALA A 249 19.12 16.11 17.70
N LEU A 250 18.27 15.11 17.96
CA LEU A 250 18.19 14.45 19.25
C LEU A 250 19.49 13.71 19.58
N VAL A 251 20.04 12.97 18.62
CA VAL A 251 21.32 12.27 18.79
C VAL A 251 22.43 13.27 19.11
N ILE A 252 22.54 14.35 18.31
CA ILE A 252 23.53 15.40 18.54
C ILE A 252 23.33 16.05 19.93
N TYR A 253 22.07 16.35 20.28
CA TYR A 253 21.74 16.94 21.57
C TYR A 253 22.13 16.01 22.73
N ARG A 254 21.81 14.72 22.65
CA ARG A 254 22.17 13.73 23.69
C ARG A 254 23.67 13.57 23.79
N ILE A 255 24.40 13.45 22.69
CA ILE A 255 25.86 13.34 22.70
C ILE A 255 26.49 14.59 23.30
N SER A 256 25.98 15.79 22.99
CA SER A 256 26.55 17.04 23.44
C SER A 256 26.15 17.43 24.84
N ARG A 257 24.98 17.02 25.35
CA ARG A 257 24.39 17.46 26.62
C ARG A 257 24.28 16.38 27.69
N ALA A 258 24.25 15.09 27.32
CA ALA A 258 24.14 14.00 28.29
C ALA A 258 25.35 13.93 29.24
N PRO A 259 26.57 14.10 28.74
CA PRO A 259 27.70 14.07 29.64
C PRO A 259 27.75 15.33 30.53
N GLU A 260 28.03 15.14 31.82
CA GLU A 260 28.38 16.23 32.71
C GLU A 260 29.65 16.91 32.19
N ARG A 261 29.59 18.22 31.99
CA ARG A 261 30.74 19.00 31.56
C ARG A 261 31.54 19.42 32.78
N ARG A 262 32.84 19.25 32.72
CA ARG A 262 33.74 19.71 33.78
C ARG A 262 34.31 21.07 33.43
N ILE A 263 34.32 21.95 34.42
CA ILE A 263 35.01 23.24 34.34
C ILE A 263 36.24 23.15 35.20
N PHE A 264 37.39 23.24 34.58
CA PHE A 264 38.67 23.29 35.26
C PHE A 264 39.08 24.75 35.44
N TYR A 265 38.99 25.24 36.68
CA TYR A 265 39.56 26.53 37.05
C TYR A 265 41.03 26.30 37.37
N ILE A 266 41.94 26.74 36.49
CA ILE A 266 43.36 26.56 36.69
C ILE A 266 43.93 27.84 37.29
N ASP A 267 44.55 27.71 38.45
CA ASP A 267 45.27 28.81 39.07
C ASP A 267 46.55 29.08 38.25
N VAL A 268 46.61 30.26 37.66
CA VAL A 268 47.77 30.73 36.89
C VAL A 268 48.65 31.68 37.72
N GLY A 269 48.28 31.91 39.00
CA GLY A 269 48.99 32.78 39.88
C GLY A 269 49.32 34.14 39.27
N ASN A 270 50.51 34.66 39.55
CA ASN A 270 51.01 35.95 39.07
C ASN A 270 51.74 35.89 37.74
N LEU A 271 51.47 34.85 36.91
CA LEU A 271 52.08 34.77 35.57
C LEU A 271 51.63 35.93 34.67
N PRO A 272 52.52 36.48 33.85
CA PRO A 272 52.16 37.43 32.83
C PRO A 272 51.11 36.84 31.87
N LYS A 273 50.16 37.62 31.39
CA LYS A 273 49.01 37.18 30.59
C LYS A 273 49.39 36.21 29.45
N ILE A 274 50.46 36.52 28.73
CA ILE A 274 50.93 35.68 27.62
C ILE A 274 51.43 34.29 28.10
N LYS A 275 52.18 34.23 29.21
CA LYS A 275 52.64 32.97 29.78
C LYS A 275 51.52 32.15 30.41
N ALA A 276 50.51 32.82 30.98
CA ALA A 276 49.34 32.18 31.54
C ALA A 276 48.50 31.53 30.44
N GLU A 277 48.33 32.21 29.30
CA GLU A 277 47.62 31.67 28.12
C GLU A 277 48.39 30.49 27.49
N GLN A 278 49.70 30.57 27.40
CA GLN A 278 50.54 29.46 26.94
C GLN A 278 50.43 28.24 27.83
N TYR A 279 50.55 28.42 29.14
CA TYR A 279 50.41 27.36 30.13
C TYR A 279 49.03 26.69 30.03
N LEU A 280 47.99 27.49 29.93
CA LEU A 280 46.63 26.99 29.75
C LEU A 280 46.49 26.18 28.46
N LYS A 281 47.04 26.65 27.33
CA LYS A 281 47.06 25.92 26.07
C LYS A 281 47.81 24.61 26.15
N ASP A 282 48.94 24.58 26.83
CA ASP A 282 49.74 23.35 27.02
C ASP A 282 49.01 22.33 27.87
N VAL A 283 48.34 22.75 28.93
CA VAL A 283 47.51 21.90 29.79
C VAL A 283 46.31 21.38 29.00
N MET A 284 45.62 22.28 28.28
CA MET A 284 44.48 21.93 27.42
C MET A 284 44.84 20.92 26.35
N ASN A 285 45.99 21.09 25.67
CA ASN A 285 46.45 20.17 24.63
C ASN A 285 46.84 18.80 25.15
N ARG A 286 47.32 18.70 26.41
CA ARG A 286 47.64 17.43 27.05
C ARG A 286 46.41 16.61 27.44
N TYR A 287 45.30 17.27 27.78
CA TYR A 287 44.13 16.62 28.37
C TYR A 287 42.85 16.76 27.54
N ARG A 288 42.92 17.35 26.34
CA ARG A 288 41.77 17.53 25.46
C ARG A 288 41.51 16.26 24.66
N ASN A 289 40.35 15.69 24.86
CA ASN A 289 39.81 14.58 24.05
C ASN A 289 38.73 15.10 23.14
N LYS A 290 38.67 14.63 21.89
CA LYS A 290 37.68 15.03 20.91
C LYS A 290 36.99 13.79 20.33
N LEU A 291 35.69 13.71 20.52
CA LEU A 291 34.80 12.77 19.88
C LEU A 291 34.23 13.39 18.59
N VAL A 292 34.23 12.64 17.54
CA VAL A 292 33.63 13.02 16.27
C VAL A 292 32.52 12.01 15.95
N TYR A 293 31.29 12.51 15.83
CA TYR A 293 30.16 11.73 15.36
C TYR A 293 30.04 11.85 13.84
N ASP A 294 30.02 10.74 13.14
CA ASP A 294 29.80 10.69 11.69
C ASP A 294 28.31 10.46 11.41
N ALA A 295 27.61 11.52 10.98
CA ALA A 295 26.17 11.48 10.69
C ALA A 295 25.80 10.59 9.49
N SER A 296 26.76 10.18 8.67
CA SER A 296 26.49 9.34 7.50
C SER A 296 26.51 7.85 7.82
N THR A 297 27.31 7.43 8.81
CA THR A 297 27.46 6.02 9.21
C THR A 297 26.85 5.73 10.58
N GLY A 298 26.54 6.76 11.38
CA GLY A 298 26.09 6.61 12.75
C GLY A 298 27.21 6.18 13.72
N GLU A 299 28.45 6.11 13.26
CA GLU A 299 29.59 5.70 14.08
C GLU A 299 30.17 6.86 14.89
N ILE A 300 30.54 6.57 16.12
CA ILE A 300 31.29 7.48 16.97
C ILE A 300 32.77 7.10 16.84
N ARG A 301 33.56 7.95 16.18
CA ARG A 301 35.00 7.76 16.06
C ARG A 301 35.73 8.55 17.14
N ASP A 302 36.53 7.84 17.90
CA ASP A 302 37.48 8.44 18.82
C ASP A 302 38.83 8.59 18.11
N ASP A 303 39.23 9.84 17.84
CA ASP A 303 40.49 10.13 17.16
C ASP A 303 41.72 9.95 18.06
N ARG A 304 41.53 9.64 19.32
CA ARG A 304 42.64 9.38 20.28
C ARG A 304 42.21 8.39 21.37
N ASN A 305 43.14 7.56 21.77
CA ASN A 305 43.04 6.42 22.70
C ASN A 305 42.55 6.74 24.15
N HIS A 306 41.72 7.73 24.37
CA HIS A 306 41.26 8.11 25.71
C HIS A 306 39.73 8.28 25.70
N MET A 307 39.07 7.51 26.51
CA MET A 307 37.62 7.53 26.73
C MET A 307 37.15 8.76 27.52
N SER A 308 37.04 9.92 26.88
CA SER A 308 36.34 11.03 27.52
C SER A 308 35.47 11.73 26.52
N MET A 309 34.16 11.55 26.65
CA MET A 309 33.10 12.13 25.83
C MET A 309 32.83 13.61 26.17
N LEU A 310 33.77 14.34 26.79
CA LEU A 310 33.45 15.59 27.46
C LEU A 310 34.21 16.75 26.84
N GLU A 311 33.49 17.79 26.47
CA GLU A 311 34.07 19.11 26.27
C GLU A 311 34.31 19.72 27.64
N ASP A 312 35.55 19.63 28.12
CA ASP A 312 35.97 20.25 29.35
C ASP A 312 36.31 21.73 29.13
N PHE A 313 35.83 22.60 30.00
CA PHE A 313 36.12 24.02 29.96
C PHE A 313 37.33 24.33 30.83
N TRP A 314 38.36 24.97 30.26
CA TRP A 314 39.59 25.32 30.96
C TRP A 314 39.63 26.83 31.13
N LEU A 315 39.39 27.32 32.34
CA LEU A 315 39.33 28.74 32.64
C LEU A 315 40.49 29.17 33.52
N PRO A 316 41.25 30.19 33.10
CA PRO A 316 42.33 30.72 33.98
C PRO A 316 41.71 31.51 35.11
N ARG A 317 42.17 31.25 36.33
CA ARG A 317 41.80 31.99 37.54
C ARG A 317 42.99 32.79 38.02
N ARG A 318 42.77 34.06 38.30
CA ARG A 318 43.75 34.94 38.94
C ARG A 318 43.18 35.39 40.26
N GLU A 319 44.02 35.39 41.27
CA GLU A 319 43.78 35.90 42.62
C GLU A 319 42.67 35.23 43.44
N GLY A 320 43.05 34.87 44.69
CA GLY A 320 42.12 34.59 45.77
C GLY A 320 42.20 33.26 46.48
N GLY A 321 43.34 32.60 46.50
CA GLY A 321 43.61 31.62 47.56
C GLY A 321 42.90 30.29 47.57
N ARG A 322 42.15 29.96 46.54
CA ARG A 322 41.65 28.61 46.28
C ARG A 322 42.35 28.09 45.05
N GLY A 323 43.17 27.08 45.17
CA GLY A 323 43.91 26.47 44.07
C GLY A 323 43.03 26.03 42.88
N THR A 324 43.51 25.14 42.04
CA THR A 324 42.76 24.57 40.93
C THR A 324 41.48 23.90 41.45
N GLU A 325 40.34 24.35 40.95
CA GLU A 325 39.00 23.85 41.32
C GLU A 325 38.35 23.19 40.11
N ILE A 326 37.68 22.07 40.32
CA ILE A 326 36.91 21.38 39.29
C ILE A 326 35.45 21.50 39.69
N THR A 327 34.65 22.10 38.81
CA THR A 327 33.20 22.21 38.98
C THR A 327 32.53 21.47 37.87
N THR A 328 31.50 20.68 38.16
CA THR A 328 30.71 19.99 37.15
C THR A 328 29.46 20.82 36.79
N LEU A 329 29.24 21.01 35.53
CA LEU A 329 27.94 21.48 35.02
C LEU A 329 27.01 20.28 34.88
N PRO A 330 25.84 20.29 35.53
CA PRO A 330 24.91 19.19 35.42
C PRO A 330 24.52 18.97 33.96
N GLY A 331 24.38 17.71 33.57
CA GLY A 331 23.84 17.32 32.27
C GLY A 331 22.41 17.80 32.06
N GLY A 332 21.91 17.71 30.87
CA GLY A 332 20.52 18.09 30.54
C GLY A 332 19.52 17.19 31.30
N SER A 333 18.49 17.79 31.90
CA SER A 333 17.49 17.07 32.69
C SER A 333 16.46 16.31 31.88
N ASN A 334 16.23 16.67 30.57
CA ASN A 334 15.17 16.15 29.73
C ASN A 334 15.69 15.24 28.60
N LEU A 335 16.64 14.39 28.87
CA LEU A 335 17.27 13.52 27.86
C LEU A 335 16.40 12.31 27.47
N GLY A 336 15.34 12.02 28.23
CA GLY A 336 14.42 10.89 28.00
C GLY A 336 13.20 11.23 27.17
N GLU A 337 12.94 12.49 26.89
CA GLU A 337 11.75 12.91 26.13
C GLU A 337 11.91 12.56 24.65
N ILE A 338 10.95 11.77 24.13
CA ILE A 338 10.89 11.32 22.73
C ILE A 338 9.54 11.64 22.08
N ASP A 339 8.69 12.41 22.76
CA ASP A 339 7.32 12.72 22.32
C ASP A 339 7.28 13.40 20.95
N ASP A 340 8.26 14.26 20.67
CA ASP A 340 8.39 14.92 19.37
C ASP A 340 8.65 13.92 18.24
N ILE A 341 9.52 12.93 18.47
CA ILE A 341 9.81 11.86 17.50
C ILE A 341 8.55 11.04 17.25
N GLN A 342 7.88 10.60 18.31
CA GLN A 342 6.63 9.84 18.20
C GLN A 342 5.55 10.64 17.46
N TYR A 343 5.45 11.96 17.71
CA TYR A 343 4.53 12.82 16.98
C TYR A 343 4.80 12.79 15.48
N PHE A 344 6.06 12.90 15.04
CA PHE A 344 6.41 12.91 13.63
C PHE A 344 6.30 11.52 12.99
N GLN A 345 6.59 10.44 13.71
CA GLN A 345 6.32 9.07 13.27
C GLN A 345 4.81 8.86 13.04
N LYS A 346 3.96 9.22 14.01
CA LYS A 346 2.50 9.16 13.87
C LYS A 346 2.00 10.02 12.69
N LYS A 347 2.59 11.19 12.47
CA LYS A 347 2.28 12.05 11.31
C LYS A 347 2.68 11.42 9.99
N LEU A 348 3.82 10.73 9.93
CA LEU A 348 4.27 9.99 8.76
C LEU A 348 3.30 8.87 8.41
N TYR A 349 2.94 8.00 9.34
CA TYR A 349 1.99 6.90 9.14
C TYR A 349 0.62 7.42 8.67
N ARG A 350 0.11 8.49 9.29
CA ARG A 350 -1.12 9.16 8.82
C ARG A 350 -1.01 9.68 7.39
N SER A 351 0.15 10.19 6.97
CA SER A 351 0.36 10.69 5.60
C SER A 351 0.35 9.57 4.57
N LEU A 352 0.73 8.35 4.97
CA LEU A 352 0.72 7.13 4.16
C LEU A 352 -0.61 6.36 4.25
N ASN A 353 -1.56 6.82 5.09
CA ASN A 353 -2.83 6.15 5.41
C ASN A 353 -2.67 4.78 6.09
N VAL A 354 -1.52 4.52 6.73
CA VAL A 354 -1.29 3.31 7.53
C VAL A 354 -1.81 3.53 8.94
N PRO A 355 -2.52 2.55 9.56
CA PRO A 355 -2.98 2.65 10.93
C PRO A 355 -1.82 2.80 11.92
N ILE A 356 -1.98 3.71 12.88
CA ILE A 356 -0.97 3.94 13.92
C ILE A 356 -0.84 2.72 14.83
N SER A 357 -1.92 1.94 14.98
CA SER A 357 -1.93 0.71 15.75
C SER A 357 -0.88 -0.32 15.29
N ARG A 358 -0.51 -0.31 14.02
CA ARG A 358 0.55 -1.16 13.48
C ARG A 358 1.96 -0.74 13.94
N LEU A 359 2.14 0.52 14.32
CA LEU A 359 3.38 1.04 14.89
C LEU A 359 3.53 0.66 16.37
N GLU A 360 2.42 0.59 17.11
CA GLU A 360 2.38 0.40 18.56
C GLU A 360 2.09 -1.06 18.95
N SER A 361 2.73 -2.04 18.31
CA SER A 361 2.48 -3.48 18.56
C SER A 361 2.79 -3.95 20.00
N GLU A 362 3.46 -3.12 20.81
CA GLU A 362 3.83 -3.46 22.20
C GLU A 362 2.80 -3.03 23.26
N SER A 363 1.75 -2.29 22.91
CA SER A 363 0.78 -1.86 23.92
C SER A 363 -0.26 -2.95 24.18
N SER A 364 -0.15 -3.57 25.35
CA SER A 364 -1.05 -4.55 25.98
C SER A 364 -2.50 -4.47 25.50
N PHE A 365 -3.03 -5.62 25.16
CA PHE A 365 -4.45 -5.89 24.86
C PHE A 365 -5.35 -5.21 25.90
N SER A 366 -5.90 -4.06 25.58
CA SER A 366 -6.94 -3.44 26.38
C SER A 366 -8.28 -3.57 25.65
N LEU A 367 -9.24 -4.22 26.30
CA LEU A 367 -10.57 -4.52 25.76
C LEU A 367 -11.35 -3.30 25.20
N GLY A 368 -10.95 -2.07 25.55
CA GLY A 368 -11.60 -0.85 25.06
C GLY A 368 -11.06 -0.31 23.72
N ARG A 369 -9.91 -0.79 23.24
CA ARG A 369 -9.29 -0.33 21.98
C ARG A 369 -9.72 -1.10 20.75
N SER A 370 -10.40 -2.22 20.90
CA SER A 370 -10.77 -3.10 19.76
C SER A 370 -11.64 -2.38 18.72
N THR A 371 -12.54 -1.51 19.13
CA THR A 371 -13.42 -0.77 18.23
C THR A 371 -12.69 0.32 17.43
N ASP A 372 -11.70 0.99 18.03
CA ASP A 372 -10.91 2.02 17.35
C ASP A 372 -9.91 1.40 16.38
N ILE A 373 -9.29 0.29 16.76
CA ILE A 373 -8.41 -0.50 15.89
C ILE A 373 -9.21 -0.98 14.66
N THR A 374 -10.40 -1.54 14.87
CA THR A 374 -11.24 -2.00 13.76
C THR A 374 -11.68 -0.88 12.82
N ARG A 375 -11.90 0.33 13.34
CA ARG A 375 -12.27 1.50 12.53
C ARG A 375 -11.13 1.97 11.64
N ASP A 376 -9.91 2.00 12.13
CA ASP A 376 -8.73 2.44 11.37
C ASP A 376 -8.31 1.37 10.35
N GLU A 377 -8.42 0.09 10.69
CA GLU A 377 -8.23 -1.01 9.73
C GLU A 377 -9.27 -0.99 8.60
N LEU A 378 -10.53 -0.62 8.88
CA LEU A 378 -11.53 -0.44 7.83
C LEU A 378 -11.19 0.70 6.86
N LYS A 379 -10.61 1.80 7.35
CA LYS A 379 -10.14 2.89 6.47
C LYS A 379 -8.98 2.43 5.62
N PHE A 380 -8.06 1.67 6.22
CA PHE A 380 -6.90 1.10 5.54
C PHE A 380 -7.34 0.13 4.44
N THR A 381 -8.23 -0.81 4.73
CA THR A 381 -8.79 -1.73 3.74
C THR A 381 -9.46 -0.99 2.57
N LYS A 382 -10.23 0.07 2.83
CA LYS A 382 -10.81 0.91 1.77
C LYS A 382 -9.74 1.62 0.93
N PHE A 383 -8.65 2.04 1.56
CA PHE A 383 -7.50 2.63 0.87
C PHE A 383 -6.82 1.59 -0.03
N ILE A 384 -6.55 0.39 0.47
CA ILE A 384 -5.99 -0.73 -0.31
C ILE A 384 -6.89 -1.08 -1.51
N GLN A 385 -8.20 -1.19 -1.30
CA GLN A 385 -9.14 -1.44 -2.40
C GLN A 385 -9.08 -0.34 -3.49
N LYS A 386 -8.90 0.93 -3.09
CA LYS A 386 -8.71 2.02 -4.04
C LYS A 386 -7.40 1.86 -4.83
N LEU A 387 -6.32 1.44 -4.18
CA LEU A 387 -5.04 1.15 -4.84
C LEU A 387 -5.18 0.00 -5.84
N ARG A 388 -5.77 -1.12 -5.41
CA ARG A 388 -6.03 -2.29 -6.25
C ARG A 388 -6.82 -1.90 -7.51
N LYS A 389 -7.90 -1.10 -7.37
CA LYS A 389 -8.70 -0.60 -8.51
C LYS A 389 -7.90 0.23 -9.51
N LYS A 390 -6.90 0.99 -9.07
CA LYS A 390 -6.02 1.75 -9.96
C LYS A 390 -4.98 0.86 -10.62
N PHE A 391 -4.41 -0.07 -9.86
CA PHE A 391 -3.41 -1.02 -10.35
C PHE A 391 -3.94 -1.99 -11.40
N VAL A 392 -5.21 -2.36 -11.32
CA VAL A 392 -5.94 -3.20 -12.31
C VAL A 392 -5.77 -2.70 -13.75
N HIS A 393 -5.53 -1.41 -13.95
CA HIS A 393 -5.30 -0.86 -15.29
C HIS A 393 -4.15 -1.55 -16.04
N LEU A 394 -3.12 -2.00 -15.30
CA LEU A 394 -2.02 -2.80 -15.84
C LEU A 394 -2.53 -4.08 -16.51
N PHE A 395 -3.35 -4.85 -15.79
CA PHE A 395 -3.90 -6.11 -16.30
C PHE A 395 -4.86 -5.89 -17.44
N THR A 396 -5.73 -4.89 -17.32
CA THR A 396 -6.76 -4.57 -18.30
C THR A 396 -6.17 -4.23 -19.67
N ASP A 397 -5.08 -3.45 -19.70
CA ASP A 397 -4.45 -3.05 -20.96
C ASP A 397 -3.71 -4.21 -21.64
N VAL A 398 -2.99 -5.03 -20.85
CA VAL A 398 -2.32 -6.22 -21.40
C VAL A 398 -3.33 -7.25 -21.88
N LEU A 399 -4.39 -7.51 -21.10
CA LEU A 399 -5.47 -8.44 -21.48
C LEU A 399 -6.18 -7.98 -22.75
N LYS A 400 -6.50 -6.69 -22.88
CA LYS A 400 -7.04 -6.09 -24.10
C LYS A 400 -6.20 -6.43 -25.31
N THR A 401 -4.90 -6.16 -25.22
CA THR A 401 -3.95 -6.41 -26.31
C THR A 401 -3.90 -7.90 -26.66
N GLN A 402 -3.87 -8.77 -25.66
CA GLN A 402 -3.81 -10.22 -25.80
C GLN A 402 -5.05 -10.77 -26.54
N LEU A 403 -6.25 -10.37 -26.10
CA LEU A 403 -7.51 -10.81 -26.68
C LEU A 403 -7.71 -10.31 -28.12
N LEU A 404 -7.31 -9.06 -28.41
CA LEU A 404 -7.39 -8.48 -29.74
C LEU A 404 -6.44 -9.18 -30.72
N LEU A 405 -5.18 -9.42 -30.33
CA LEU A 405 -4.18 -10.08 -31.18
C LEU A 405 -4.57 -11.52 -31.51
N LYS A 406 -5.12 -12.25 -30.54
CA LYS A 406 -5.60 -13.62 -30.75
C LYS A 406 -6.94 -13.68 -31.49
N GLY A 407 -7.60 -12.55 -31.74
CA GLY A 407 -8.87 -12.48 -32.42
C GLY A 407 -10.04 -13.10 -31.65
N VAL A 408 -9.94 -13.09 -30.29
CA VAL A 408 -11.02 -13.59 -29.42
C VAL A 408 -12.17 -12.60 -29.36
N ILE A 409 -11.87 -11.32 -29.42
CA ILE A 409 -12.82 -10.21 -29.37
C ILE A 409 -12.48 -9.15 -30.41
N SER A 410 -13.46 -8.34 -30.77
CA SER A 410 -13.28 -7.12 -31.57
C SER A 410 -13.01 -5.92 -30.65
N LEU A 411 -12.58 -4.79 -31.24
CA LEU A 411 -12.39 -3.54 -30.47
C LEU A 411 -13.75 -3.00 -29.95
N GLU A 412 -14.83 -3.22 -30.70
CA GLU A 412 -16.18 -2.79 -30.31
C GLU A 412 -16.69 -3.61 -29.12
N ASP A 413 -16.46 -4.92 -29.14
CA ASP A 413 -16.82 -5.81 -28.03
C ASP A 413 -16.04 -5.44 -26.76
N TRP A 414 -14.76 -5.04 -26.89
CA TRP A 414 -13.95 -4.64 -25.75
C TRP A 414 -14.54 -3.43 -25.01
N ASP A 415 -15.04 -2.44 -25.73
CA ASP A 415 -15.61 -1.24 -25.11
C ASP A 415 -16.84 -1.56 -24.25
N ILE A 416 -17.58 -2.61 -24.60
CA ILE A 416 -18.71 -3.12 -23.81
C ILE A 416 -18.21 -4.00 -22.65
N MET A 417 -17.24 -4.86 -22.92
CA MET A 417 -16.76 -5.86 -21.96
C MET A 417 -16.00 -5.27 -20.78
N LYS A 418 -15.19 -4.23 -21.02
CA LYS A 418 -14.29 -3.66 -20.00
C LYS A 418 -15.00 -3.25 -18.70
N GLU A 419 -16.28 -2.87 -18.78
CA GLU A 419 -17.08 -2.46 -17.61
C GLU A 419 -17.58 -3.65 -16.79
N HIS A 420 -17.66 -4.83 -17.41
CA HIS A 420 -18.17 -6.05 -16.80
C HIS A 420 -17.08 -7.00 -16.28
N ILE A 421 -15.81 -6.73 -16.62
CA ILE A 421 -14.67 -7.50 -16.12
C ILE A 421 -14.30 -6.99 -14.73
N GLN A 422 -14.36 -7.89 -13.75
CA GLN A 422 -13.92 -7.61 -12.37
C GLN A 422 -12.66 -8.41 -12.06
N TYR A 423 -11.75 -7.79 -11.30
CA TYR A 423 -10.52 -8.43 -10.87
C TYR A 423 -10.58 -8.55 -9.36
N ASP A 424 -10.57 -9.79 -8.90
CA ASP A 424 -10.63 -10.11 -7.48
C ASP A 424 -9.24 -10.47 -7.00
N PHE A 425 -8.72 -9.66 -6.09
CA PHE A 425 -7.46 -9.93 -5.40
C PHE A 425 -7.72 -10.82 -4.21
N LEU A 426 -6.82 -11.77 -4.00
CA LEU A 426 -6.85 -12.60 -2.82
C LEU A 426 -6.84 -11.67 -1.58
N LYS A 427 -7.72 -11.93 -0.65
CA LYS A 427 -7.77 -11.23 0.63
C LYS A 427 -7.13 -12.11 1.67
N ASP A 428 -6.32 -11.53 2.54
CA ASP A 428 -5.89 -12.22 3.74
C ASP A 428 -7.14 -12.43 4.62
N GLY A 429 -7.69 -13.67 4.54
CA GLY A 429 -9.04 -13.97 4.97
C GLY A 429 -9.23 -13.95 6.48
N HIS A 430 -8.19 -14.24 7.27
CA HIS A 430 -8.34 -14.54 8.69
C HIS A 430 -9.04 -13.43 9.50
N PHE A 431 -8.67 -12.18 9.28
CA PHE A 431 -9.30 -11.08 10.03
C PHE A 431 -10.69 -10.74 9.53
N ALA A 432 -10.91 -10.84 8.21
CA ALA A 432 -12.23 -10.62 7.61
C ALA A 432 -13.20 -11.74 7.99
N GLU A 433 -12.75 -12.99 7.97
CA GLU A 433 -13.54 -14.18 8.36
C GLU A 433 -13.88 -14.18 9.85
N LEU A 434 -12.92 -13.86 10.73
CA LEU A 434 -13.18 -13.71 12.15
C LEU A 434 -14.25 -12.64 12.42
N LYS A 435 -14.16 -11.53 11.71
CA LYS A 435 -15.13 -10.44 11.87
C LYS A 435 -16.49 -10.79 11.27
N GLU A 436 -16.55 -11.47 10.13
CA GLU A 436 -17.80 -11.97 9.57
C GLU A 436 -18.43 -13.01 10.48
N ALA A 437 -17.63 -13.90 11.06
CA ALA A 437 -18.08 -14.87 12.05
C ALA A 437 -18.59 -14.20 13.34
N GLU A 438 -17.88 -13.17 13.84
CA GLU A 438 -18.32 -12.38 15.00
C GLU A 438 -19.63 -11.65 14.71
N LEU A 439 -19.73 -10.97 13.56
CA LEU A 439 -20.97 -10.30 13.13
C LEU A 439 -22.12 -11.30 12.91
N LEU A 440 -21.82 -12.48 12.39
CA LEU A 440 -22.82 -13.54 12.23
C LEU A 440 -23.31 -14.05 13.60
N ASN A 441 -22.39 -14.28 14.54
CA ASN A 441 -22.73 -14.66 15.91
C ASN A 441 -23.58 -13.60 16.61
N ASP A 442 -23.24 -12.32 16.46
CA ASP A 442 -24.05 -11.22 17.01
C ASP A 442 -25.46 -11.18 16.40
N ARG A 443 -25.57 -11.43 15.10
CA ARG A 443 -26.88 -11.50 14.41
C ARG A 443 -27.69 -12.71 14.85
N ILE A 444 -27.04 -13.88 15.01
CA ILE A 444 -27.68 -15.10 15.50
C ILE A 444 -28.14 -14.91 16.94
N SER A 445 -27.32 -14.34 17.82
CA SER A 445 -27.71 -14.05 19.19
C SER A 445 -28.87 -13.05 19.26
N THR A 446 -28.84 -12.02 18.39
CA THR A 446 -29.97 -11.09 18.25
C THR A 446 -31.22 -11.80 17.75
N LEU A 447 -31.10 -12.73 16.79
CA LEU A 447 -32.20 -13.53 16.27
C LEU A 447 -32.82 -14.41 17.38
N GLN A 448 -31.99 -15.10 18.17
CA GLN A 448 -32.44 -15.89 19.30
C GLN A 448 -33.23 -15.06 20.33
N ASN A 449 -32.73 -13.86 20.63
CA ASN A 449 -33.40 -12.94 21.57
C ASN A 449 -34.78 -12.44 21.09
N ILE A 450 -34.99 -12.34 19.78
CA ILE A 450 -36.25 -11.86 19.20
C ILE A 450 -37.15 -12.99 18.68
N GLU A 451 -36.71 -14.24 18.73
CA GLU A 451 -37.44 -15.41 18.23
C GLU A 451 -38.88 -15.49 18.78
N SER A 452 -39.06 -15.25 20.07
CA SER A 452 -40.38 -15.25 20.74
C SER A 452 -41.30 -14.13 20.26
N TYR A 453 -40.77 -13.11 19.61
CA TYR A 453 -41.56 -11.94 19.12
C TYR A 453 -41.82 -12.03 17.59
N ILE A 454 -41.28 -13.05 16.91
CA ILE A 454 -41.54 -13.31 15.49
C ILE A 454 -42.97 -13.85 15.34
N GLY A 455 -43.75 -13.24 14.46
CA GLY A 455 -45.15 -13.57 14.26
C GLY A 455 -46.11 -12.73 15.12
N THR A 456 -45.63 -12.13 16.24
CA THR A 456 -46.46 -11.25 17.10
C THR A 456 -46.15 -9.76 16.82
N PHE A 457 -44.86 -9.38 16.78
CA PHE A 457 -44.43 -7.99 16.59
C PHE A 457 -43.59 -7.80 15.33
N PHE A 458 -42.85 -8.85 14.87
CA PHE A 458 -42.01 -8.79 13.69
C PHE A 458 -42.41 -9.89 12.70
N SER A 459 -42.44 -9.56 11.41
CA SER A 459 -42.60 -10.57 10.36
C SER A 459 -41.26 -11.30 10.10
N LYS A 460 -41.34 -12.59 9.69
CA LYS A 460 -40.14 -13.37 9.27
C LYS A 460 -39.32 -12.63 8.21
N GLU A 461 -39.98 -12.01 7.26
CA GLU A 461 -39.35 -11.25 6.18
C GLU A 461 -38.61 -10.00 6.68
N TYR A 462 -39.20 -9.29 7.66
CA TYR A 462 -38.55 -8.15 8.31
C TYR A 462 -37.28 -8.58 9.02
N VAL A 463 -37.30 -9.71 9.71
CA VAL A 463 -36.13 -10.24 10.44
C VAL A 463 -35.02 -10.66 9.48
N LEU A 464 -35.33 -11.36 8.39
CA LEU A 464 -34.36 -11.74 7.35
C LEU A 464 -33.69 -10.50 6.74
N LYS A 465 -34.48 -9.46 6.40
CA LYS A 465 -33.95 -8.23 5.79
C LYS A 465 -33.18 -7.33 6.74
N HIS A 466 -33.64 -7.15 7.97
CA HIS A 466 -33.11 -6.14 8.89
C HIS A 466 -32.14 -6.70 9.93
N VAL A 467 -32.35 -7.92 10.42
CA VAL A 467 -31.47 -8.55 11.41
C VAL A 467 -30.37 -9.34 10.71
N LEU A 468 -30.72 -10.24 9.81
CA LEU A 468 -29.73 -11.02 9.06
C LEU A 468 -29.14 -10.24 7.88
N ARG A 469 -29.78 -9.12 7.47
CA ARG A 469 -29.37 -8.24 6.35
C ARG A 469 -29.21 -8.96 5.02
N MET A 470 -30.10 -9.89 4.75
CA MET A 470 -30.16 -10.61 3.48
C MET A 470 -30.88 -9.79 2.41
N ASN A 471 -30.39 -9.87 1.18
CA ASN A 471 -31.05 -9.26 0.02
C ASN A 471 -32.22 -10.12 -0.46
N ASP A 472 -33.16 -9.53 -1.20
CA ASP A 472 -34.33 -10.26 -1.73
C ASP A 472 -33.94 -11.46 -2.61
N ALA A 473 -32.84 -11.36 -3.38
CA ALA A 473 -32.30 -12.43 -4.18
C ALA A 473 -31.74 -13.58 -3.32
N GLU A 474 -30.98 -13.25 -2.27
CA GLU A 474 -30.43 -14.22 -1.30
C GLU A 474 -31.55 -14.94 -0.54
N ILE A 475 -32.61 -14.22 -0.17
CA ILE A 475 -33.77 -14.80 0.52
C ILE A 475 -34.49 -15.80 -0.41
N ALA A 476 -34.63 -15.47 -1.71
CA ALA A 476 -35.24 -16.37 -2.68
C ALA A 476 -34.38 -17.62 -2.88
N GLU A 477 -33.07 -17.44 -3.08
CA GLU A 477 -32.11 -18.54 -3.27
C GLU A 477 -32.08 -19.48 -2.05
N MET A 478 -32.03 -18.93 -0.82
CA MET A 478 -32.08 -19.74 0.39
C MET A 478 -33.37 -20.52 0.55
N ARG A 479 -34.52 -19.94 0.17
CA ARG A 479 -35.79 -20.64 0.18
C ARG A 479 -35.81 -21.80 -0.81
N ASP A 480 -35.26 -21.58 -2.01
CA ASP A 480 -35.15 -22.64 -3.03
C ASP A 480 -34.20 -23.76 -2.61
N GLN A 481 -33.08 -23.42 -1.95
CA GLN A 481 -32.14 -24.41 -1.41
C GLN A 481 -32.79 -25.24 -0.29
N ILE A 482 -33.44 -24.60 0.69
CA ILE A 482 -34.15 -25.29 1.78
C ILE A 482 -35.25 -26.19 1.22
N ALA A 483 -36.02 -25.73 0.21
CA ALA A 483 -37.05 -26.53 -0.44
C ALA A 483 -36.44 -27.75 -1.14
N SER A 484 -35.31 -27.59 -1.84
CA SER A 484 -34.61 -28.67 -2.54
C SER A 484 -33.96 -29.70 -1.59
N GLU A 485 -33.51 -29.26 -0.42
CA GLU A 485 -32.97 -30.11 0.63
C GLU A 485 -34.10 -30.93 1.29
N ALA A 486 -35.25 -30.29 1.57
CA ALA A 486 -36.42 -30.98 2.11
C ALA A 486 -37.01 -32.03 1.15
N GLU A 487 -36.84 -31.86 -0.18
CA GLU A 487 -37.21 -32.88 -1.18
C GLU A 487 -36.24 -34.06 -1.25
N LYS A 488 -34.93 -33.82 -0.95
CA LYS A 488 -33.90 -34.88 -1.02
C LYS A 488 -33.84 -35.78 0.18
N ASP A 489 -34.15 -35.26 1.36
CA ASP A 489 -34.15 -36.02 2.63
C ASP A 489 -35.49 -35.84 3.36
N PRO A 490 -36.53 -36.63 3.01
CA PRO A 490 -37.82 -36.53 3.70
C PRO A 490 -37.79 -37.04 5.15
N MET A 491 -36.67 -37.58 5.62
CA MET A 491 -36.51 -38.14 6.98
C MET A 491 -35.71 -37.27 7.94
N ASP A 492 -35.01 -36.22 7.47
CA ASP A 492 -34.26 -35.34 8.34
C ASP A 492 -34.88 -33.92 8.32
N GLY A 493 -35.78 -33.67 9.26
CA GLY A 493 -36.18 -32.34 9.66
C GLY A 493 -37.27 -31.65 8.86
N GLY A 494 -38.44 -32.16 8.92
CA GLY A 494 -39.65 -31.44 8.52
C GLY A 494 -39.80 -30.15 9.32
N VAL A 495 -39.56 -28.99 8.65
CA VAL A 495 -40.12 -27.74 9.11
C VAL A 495 -41.62 -27.80 8.76
N PRO A 496 -42.55 -27.71 9.74
CA PRO A 496 -43.98 -27.77 9.46
C PRO A 496 -44.40 -26.54 8.67
N ASN A 497 -45.00 -26.78 7.53
CA ASN A 497 -45.68 -25.77 6.77
C ASN A 497 -46.91 -25.29 7.56
N ASP A 498 -47.04 -24.00 7.63
CA ASP A 498 -48.08 -23.13 8.15
C ASP A 498 -49.47 -23.74 8.30
N GLY A 499 -49.98 -23.69 9.50
CA GLY A 499 -51.40 -23.95 9.77
C GLY A 499 -51.64 -24.51 11.17
N GLY A 500 -51.58 -23.70 12.21
CA GLY A 500 -52.28 -23.95 13.47
C GLY A 500 -51.51 -24.71 14.55
N ASP A 501 -51.30 -24.03 15.65
CA ASP A 501 -51.13 -24.48 17.03
C ASP A 501 -50.25 -25.74 17.29
N GLY A 502 -49.07 -25.53 17.82
CA GLY A 502 -48.36 -26.56 18.54
C GLY A 502 -46.84 -26.49 18.39
N ILE A 503 -46.21 -25.74 19.28
CA ILE A 503 -44.77 -25.79 19.50
C ILE A 503 -44.41 -27.23 19.96
N GLN A 504 -43.91 -28.06 19.06
CA GLN A 504 -43.24 -29.28 19.46
C GLN A 504 -41.77 -28.98 19.73
N ARG A 505 -41.41 -29.05 21.00
CA ARG A 505 -40.03 -29.04 21.47
C ARG A 505 -39.31 -30.25 20.91
N TYR A 506 -38.16 -30.06 20.29
CA TYR A 506 -37.23 -31.14 19.99
C TYR A 506 -36.85 -31.85 21.27
N PRO A 507 -36.81 -33.21 21.31
CA PRO A 507 -36.21 -33.93 22.39
C PRO A 507 -34.70 -33.64 22.35
N THR A 508 -34.21 -32.96 23.35
CA THR A 508 -32.79 -32.98 23.67
C THR A 508 -32.47 -34.41 24.03
N ASP A 509 -31.77 -35.12 23.16
CA ASP A 509 -31.15 -36.40 23.46
C ASP A 509 -30.03 -36.12 24.47
N SER A 510 -30.43 -36.03 25.73
CA SER A 510 -29.54 -36.17 26.86
C SER A 510 -29.31 -37.66 27.02
N GLY A 511 -28.30 -38.20 26.35
CA GLY A 511 -27.68 -39.45 26.70
C GLY A 511 -27.13 -39.35 28.11
N GLY A 512 -28.04 -39.42 29.08
CA GLY A 512 -27.71 -39.60 30.46
C GLY A 512 -27.17 -41.00 30.61
N MET A 513 -25.87 -41.16 30.86
CA MET A 513 -25.31 -42.37 31.40
C MET A 513 -26.13 -42.76 32.63
N ALA A 514 -26.72 -43.94 32.62
CA ALA A 514 -27.42 -44.50 33.78
C ALA A 514 -26.42 -44.62 34.94
N VAL A 515 -26.60 -43.78 35.94
CA VAL A 515 -25.79 -43.82 37.14
C VAL A 515 -26.32 -44.94 38.00
N ASP A 516 -25.45 -45.90 38.31
CA ASP A 516 -25.74 -47.00 39.20
C ASP A 516 -26.14 -46.49 40.59
N PRO A 517 -27.27 -46.88 41.16
CA PRO A 517 -27.72 -46.39 42.45
C PRO A 517 -26.82 -46.77 43.66
N GLU A 518 -25.85 -47.65 43.49
CA GLU A 518 -24.89 -48.06 44.53
C GLU A 518 -23.57 -47.27 44.56
N MET A 519 -23.36 -46.32 43.68
CA MET A 519 -22.14 -45.50 43.67
C MET A 519 -22.08 -44.50 44.85
N ASP A 520 -20.91 -44.40 45.46
CA ASP A 520 -20.62 -43.45 46.54
C ASP A 520 -20.67 -41.98 46.05
N ALA A 521 -20.92 -41.06 46.96
CA ALA A 521 -21.10 -39.63 46.66
C ALA A 521 -19.85 -38.99 46.04
N GLY A 522 -18.64 -39.54 46.29
CA GLY A 522 -17.37 -39.13 45.70
C GLY A 522 -17.26 -39.44 44.21
N ASP A 523 -17.65 -40.66 43.85
CA ASP A 523 -17.57 -41.16 42.47
C ASP A 523 -18.60 -40.48 41.56
N ARG A 524 -19.75 -40.08 42.09
CA ARG A 524 -20.74 -39.29 41.37
C ARG A 524 -20.26 -37.87 41.02
N ALA A 525 -19.43 -37.32 41.89
CA ALA A 525 -18.83 -35.99 41.61
C ALA A 525 -17.73 -36.07 40.53
N ALA A 526 -16.93 -37.15 40.53
CA ALA A 526 -15.89 -37.37 39.53
C ALA A 526 -16.46 -37.54 38.11
N LEU A 527 -17.52 -38.28 37.95
CA LEU A 527 -18.22 -38.47 36.66
C LEU A 527 -18.88 -37.17 36.15
N ALA A 528 -19.38 -36.32 37.04
CA ALA A 528 -19.96 -35.03 36.68
C ALA A 528 -18.92 -34.03 36.13
N TYR A 529 -17.64 -34.21 36.45
CA TYR A 529 -16.52 -33.41 35.96
C TYR A 529 -15.68 -34.14 34.91
N GLY A 530 -16.14 -35.32 34.40
CA GLY A 530 -15.43 -36.04 33.33
C GLY A 530 -14.11 -36.71 33.78
N MET A 531 -13.94 -36.99 35.05
CA MET A 531 -12.79 -37.67 35.61
C MET A 531 -13.12 -39.19 35.79
N ASP A 532 -12.18 -40.07 35.42
CA ASP A 532 -12.31 -41.51 35.60
C ASP A 532 -12.02 -41.89 37.06
N PRO A 533 -12.97 -42.41 37.84
CA PRO A 533 -12.77 -42.76 39.25
C PRO A 533 -11.78 -43.89 39.50
N ASN A 534 -11.31 -44.62 38.48
CA ASN A 534 -10.35 -45.71 38.61
C ASN A 534 -8.92 -45.38 38.14
N ALA A 535 -8.58 -44.11 37.94
CA ALA A 535 -7.29 -43.73 37.37
C ALA A 535 -6.12 -43.72 38.37
N ASP A 536 -6.31 -44.07 39.66
CA ASP A 536 -5.28 -43.87 40.71
C ASP A 536 -4.83 -45.16 41.44
N GLU A 537 -4.94 -46.34 40.80
CA GLU A 537 -4.31 -47.56 41.36
C GLU A 537 -3.31 -48.19 40.36
N GLY A 538 -2.12 -47.56 40.24
CA GLY A 538 -1.08 -48.19 39.40
C GLY A 538 0.22 -47.45 39.29
N GLU A 539 0.87 -47.06 40.43
CA GLU A 539 2.32 -46.84 40.47
C GLU A 539 2.83 -46.77 41.90
N GLN A 540 2.95 -47.94 42.55
CA GLN A 540 3.93 -48.19 43.61
C GLN A 540 4.39 -49.63 43.49
N GLN A 541 5.44 -49.87 42.68
CA GLN A 541 6.53 -50.80 42.98
C GLN A 541 7.76 -50.44 42.18
#